data_8e6e4952c12ff8739153a4ce49d10dcd
#
_entry.id   8e6e4952c12ff8739153a4ce49d10dcd
#
_cell.length_a   1.000
_cell.length_b   1.000
_cell.length_c   1.000
_cell.angle_alpha   90.00
_cell.angle_beta   90.00
_cell.angle_gamma   90.00
#
_symmetry.space_group_name_H-M   'P 1'
#
loop_
_entity.id
_entity.type
_entity.pdbx_description
1 polymer ?
#
loop_
_entity_poly.entity_id
_entity_poly.type
_entity_poly.pdbx_seq_one_letter_code
_entity_poly.pdbx_strand_id
1 'polypeptide(L)'
;MTIDERPDGTILVTYDSTRLTWLMLAVGGVCLATAGYDVFIGARGAGRLAVLLGAAGTCLLVAIILLERARFEFASGTRVVTWRRRWALRHHSGSIPFGSIQRVLVERPIGDDGTPSRRITLKTITDEEIPMTVGYRPDADGAVLHIAGRIRVLLDHDNDATHMPNVRALIAAGKTIDAIRLLREEEGLSLPDAKHRLDELAQSK
;
A
#
# COMPACT_ATOMS: atom_id res chain seq x y z
N MET A 1 2.50 0.97 -7.59
CA MET A 1 2.01 -0.33 -7.11
C MET A 1 1.35 -1.01 -8.29
N THR A 2 1.71 -2.24 -8.58
CA THR A 2 1.18 -3.00 -9.70
C THR A 2 0.60 -4.30 -9.20
N ILE A 3 -0.48 -4.74 -9.82
CA ILE A 3 -1.11 -6.03 -9.61
C ILE A 3 -0.92 -6.87 -10.86
N ASP A 4 -0.52 -8.10 -10.68
CA ASP A 4 -0.38 -9.10 -11.75
C ASP A 4 -1.15 -10.35 -11.33
N GLU A 5 -2.12 -10.73 -12.15
CA GLU A 5 -2.96 -11.90 -11.90
C GLU A 5 -2.50 -13.04 -12.80
N ARG A 6 -2.05 -14.12 -12.19
CA ARG A 6 -1.61 -15.31 -12.89
C ARG A 6 -2.79 -16.24 -13.23
N PRO A 7 -2.65 -17.09 -14.26
CA PRO A 7 -3.71 -18.03 -14.66
C PRO A 7 -4.11 -19.04 -13.56
N ASP A 8 -3.23 -19.27 -12.59
CA ASP A 8 -3.45 -20.14 -11.42
C ASP A 8 -4.27 -19.47 -10.31
N GLY A 9 -4.76 -18.25 -10.55
CA GLY A 9 -5.49 -17.45 -9.56
C GLY A 9 -4.60 -16.77 -8.51
N THR A 10 -3.26 -16.87 -8.66
CA THR A 10 -2.32 -16.17 -7.78
C THR A 10 -2.30 -14.69 -8.09
N ILE A 11 -2.51 -13.85 -7.10
CA ILE A 11 -2.38 -12.40 -7.20
C ILE A 11 -1.00 -11.99 -6.68
N LEU A 12 -0.24 -11.34 -7.56
CA LEU A 12 1.05 -10.77 -7.22
C LEU A 12 0.92 -9.25 -7.13
N VAL A 13 1.14 -8.71 -5.94
CA VAL A 13 1.18 -7.25 -5.72
C VAL A 13 2.63 -6.83 -5.54
N THR A 14 3.12 -6.02 -6.46
CA THR A 14 4.49 -5.52 -6.44
C THR A 14 4.50 -4.03 -6.20
N TYR A 15 5.33 -3.61 -5.27
CA TYR A 15 5.62 -2.22 -5.02
C TYR A 15 7.12 -1.97 -5.26
N ASP A 16 7.43 -0.96 -6.06
CA ASP A 16 8.80 -0.54 -6.36
C ASP A 16 8.87 0.99 -6.41
N SER A 17 9.74 1.57 -5.58
CA SER A 17 9.99 3.00 -5.52
C SER A 17 11.14 3.46 -6.43
N THR A 18 11.57 2.62 -7.36
CA THR A 18 12.77 2.82 -8.19
C THR A 18 12.77 4.14 -8.93
N ARG A 19 11.62 4.62 -9.43
CA ARG A 19 11.58 5.88 -10.21
C ARG A 19 12.08 7.08 -9.41
N LEU A 20 11.62 7.23 -8.16
CA LEU A 20 12.04 8.32 -7.30
C LEU A 20 13.50 8.16 -6.87
N THR A 21 13.92 6.92 -6.61
CA THR A 21 15.32 6.61 -6.30
C THR A 21 16.25 6.99 -7.45
N TRP A 22 15.90 6.67 -8.71
CA TRP A 22 16.67 7.07 -9.88
C TRP A 22 16.75 8.59 -10.07
N LEU A 23 15.65 9.29 -9.80
CA LEU A 23 15.63 10.75 -9.83
C LEU A 23 16.62 11.34 -8.81
N MET A 24 16.62 10.84 -7.57
CA MET A 24 17.55 11.29 -6.54
C MET A 24 19.01 10.96 -6.89
N LEU A 25 19.27 9.79 -7.46
CA LEU A 25 20.62 9.42 -7.94
C LEU A 25 21.08 10.30 -9.10
N ALA A 26 20.18 10.66 -10.02
CA ALA A 26 20.50 11.56 -11.13
C ALA A 26 20.85 12.97 -10.62
N VAL A 27 20.06 13.53 -9.69
CA VAL A 27 20.34 14.84 -9.07
C VAL A 27 21.67 14.80 -8.32
N GLY A 28 21.91 13.78 -7.50
CA GLY A 28 23.18 13.59 -6.79
C GLY A 28 24.36 13.48 -7.75
N GLY A 29 24.21 12.75 -8.86
CA GLY A 29 25.23 12.61 -9.91
C GLY A 29 25.57 13.95 -10.58
N VAL A 30 24.56 14.79 -10.87
CA VAL A 30 24.79 16.13 -11.42
C VAL A 30 25.55 16.99 -10.41
N CYS A 31 25.20 16.95 -9.13
CA CYS A 31 25.95 17.68 -8.10
C CYS A 31 27.41 17.24 -8.00
N LEU A 32 27.67 15.93 -8.08
CA LEU A 32 29.04 15.39 -8.07
C LEU A 32 29.84 15.80 -9.32
N ALA A 33 29.21 15.72 -10.51
CA ALA A 33 29.85 16.13 -11.76
C ALA A 33 30.21 17.62 -11.75
N THR A 34 29.30 18.48 -11.24
CA THR A 34 29.55 19.92 -11.09
C THR A 34 30.68 20.18 -10.10
N ALA A 35 30.70 19.47 -8.96
CA ALA A 35 31.80 19.59 -7.98
C ALA A 35 33.15 19.18 -8.59
N GLY A 36 33.18 18.07 -9.34
CA GLY A 36 34.39 17.60 -10.04
C GLY A 36 34.88 18.60 -11.08
N TYR A 37 33.96 19.21 -11.85
CA TYR A 37 34.29 20.25 -12.82
C TYR A 37 34.88 21.49 -12.14
N ASP A 38 34.28 21.97 -11.02
CA ASP A 38 34.79 23.12 -10.26
C ASP A 38 36.24 22.88 -9.75
N VAL A 39 36.52 21.63 -9.31
CA VAL A 39 37.88 21.24 -8.92
C VAL A 39 38.84 21.26 -10.11
N PHE A 40 38.41 20.72 -11.24
CA PHE A 40 39.23 20.62 -12.47
C PHE A 40 39.63 21.98 -13.02
N ILE A 41 38.74 22.97 -13.02
CA ILE A 41 39.03 24.34 -13.49
C ILE A 41 39.73 25.21 -12.46
N GLY A 42 40.04 24.65 -11.29
CA GLY A 42 40.70 25.38 -10.21
C GLY A 42 39.85 26.52 -9.58
N ALA A 43 38.53 26.38 -9.64
CA ALA A 43 37.61 27.34 -9.05
C ALA A 43 37.80 27.36 -7.51
N ARG A 44 38.27 28.50 -6.97
CA ARG A 44 38.63 28.68 -5.53
C ARG A 44 37.41 28.95 -4.64
N GLY A 45 36.39 28.11 -4.73
CA GLY A 45 35.16 28.25 -3.95
C GLY A 45 34.96 27.09 -2.95
N ALA A 46 35.77 27.01 -1.88
CA ALA A 46 35.64 25.94 -0.89
C ALA A 46 34.20 25.79 -0.35
N GLY A 47 33.48 26.92 -0.15
CA GLY A 47 32.09 26.89 0.28
C GLY A 47 31.14 26.26 -0.76
N ARG A 48 31.32 26.56 -2.06
CA ARG A 48 30.52 25.96 -3.14
C ARG A 48 30.73 24.45 -3.26
N LEU A 49 32.00 24.04 -3.18
CA LEU A 49 32.35 22.61 -3.20
C LEU A 49 31.70 21.86 -2.01
N ALA A 50 31.77 22.42 -0.81
CA ALA A 50 31.13 21.84 0.37
C ALA A 50 29.60 21.71 0.22
N VAL A 51 28.93 22.71 -0.36
CA VAL A 51 27.48 22.67 -0.63
C VAL A 51 27.14 21.57 -1.65
N LEU A 52 27.88 21.47 -2.75
CA LEU A 52 27.63 20.45 -3.78
C LEU A 52 27.86 19.03 -3.25
N LEU A 53 28.92 18.79 -2.50
CA LEU A 53 29.18 17.49 -1.87
C LEU A 53 28.13 17.16 -0.80
N GLY A 54 27.71 18.14 -0.01
CA GLY A 54 26.63 17.98 0.95
C GLY A 54 25.32 17.63 0.28
N ALA A 55 24.94 18.32 -0.79
CA ALA A 55 23.75 18.04 -1.58
C ALA A 55 23.78 16.62 -2.20
N ALA A 56 24.93 16.24 -2.79
CA ALA A 56 25.11 14.90 -3.35
C ALA A 56 24.99 13.80 -2.28
N GLY A 57 25.63 14.01 -1.12
CA GLY A 57 25.52 13.09 0.02
C GLY A 57 24.10 12.96 0.54
N THR A 58 23.37 14.08 0.64
CA THR A 58 21.95 14.07 1.03
C THR A 58 21.09 13.35 0.02
N CYS A 59 21.27 13.59 -1.28
CA CYS A 59 20.54 12.88 -2.33
C CYS A 59 20.80 11.36 -2.27
N LEU A 60 22.05 10.94 -2.07
CA LEU A 60 22.40 9.53 -1.93
C LEU A 60 21.76 8.90 -0.70
N LEU A 61 21.80 9.56 0.44
CA LEU A 61 21.16 9.10 1.67
C LEU A 61 19.65 8.94 1.50
N VAL A 62 18.99 9.95 0.91
CA VAL A 62 17.56 9.91 0.61
C VAL A 62 17.24 8.79 -0.38
N ALA A 63 18.07 8.60 -1.42
CA ALA A 63 17.89 7.51 -2.37
C ALA A 63 17.94 6.14 -1.68
N ILE A 64 18.87 5.93 -0.76
CA ILE A 64 19.00 4.68 0.01
C ILE A 64 17.76 4.47 0.90
N ILE A 65 17.30 5.53 1.59
CA ILE A 65 16.11 5.46 2.46
C ILE A 65 14.84 5.17 1.66
N LEU A 66 14.71 5.78 0.47
CA LEU A 66 13.55 5.59 -0.41
C LEU A 66 13.56 4.27 -1.17
N LEU A 67 14.66 3.50 -1.14
CA LEU A 67 14.77 2.23 -1.82
C LEU A 67 13.92 1.17 -1.09
N GLU A 68 12.62 1.19 -1.39
CA GLU A 68 11.66 0.21 -0.88
C GLU A 68 11.18 -0.68 -2.03
N ARG A 69 11.29 -1.99 -1.83
CA ARG A 69 10.67 -2.99 -2.68
C ARG A 69 9.87 -3.93 -1.82
N ALA A 70 8.60 -4.04 -2.13
CA ALA A 70 7.71 -4.99 -1.48
C ALA A 70 7.03 -5.86 -2.54
N ARG A 71 6.99 -7.15 -2.28
CA ARG A 71 6.32 -8.15 -3.10
C ARG A 71 5.45 -8.99 -2.20
N PHE A 72 4.16 -8.99 -2.47
CA PHE A 72 3.17 -9.82 -1.81
C PHE A 72 2.59 -10.78 -2.83
N GLU A 73 2.59 -12.05 -2.51
CA GLU A 73 2.07 -13.11 -3.34
C GLU A 73 0.93 -13.81 -2.59
N PHE A 74 -0.26 -13.70 -3.14
CA PHE A 74 -1.49 -14.30 -2.63
C PHE A 74 -1.76 -15.56 -3.45
N ALA A 75 -1.31 -16.70 -2.97
CA ALA A 75 -1.45 -17.97 -3.66
C ALA A 75 -2.80 -18.61 -3.31
N SER A 76 -3.77 -18.55 -4.24
CA SER A 76 -5.12 -19.12 -4.04
C SER A 76 -5.08 -20.64 -3.85
N GLY A 77 -4.21 -21.36 -4.58
CA GLY A 77 -4.10 -22.81 -4.50
C GLY A 77 -3.60 -23.34 -3.15
N THR A 78 -2.63 -22.64 -2.53
CA THR A 78 -2.10 -23.01 -1.19
C THR A 78 -2.77 -22.25 -0.06
N ARG A 79 -3.58 -21.21 -0.39
CA ARG A 79 -4.26 -20.33 0.56
C ARG A 79 -3.31 -19.66 1.56
N VAL A 80 -2.15 -19.22 1.06
CA VAL A 80 -1.10 -18.58 1.84
C VAL A 80 -0.73 -17.27 1.19
N VAL A 81 -0.57 -16.23 2.01
CA VAL A 81 0.08 -14.99 1.61
C VAL A 81 1.54 -15.09 1.98
N THR A 82 2.40 -14.90 1.01
CA THR A 82 3.83 -14.77 1.24
C THR A 82 4.27 -13.36 0.91
N TRP A 83 5.17 -12.80 1.69
CA TRP A 83 5.71 -11.48 1.39
C TRP A 83 7.20 -11.43 1.54
N ARG A 84 7.81 -10.60 0.71
CA ARG A 84 9.21 -10.21 0.79
C ARG A 84 9.28 -8.69 0.69
N ARG A 85 9.79 -8.07 1.73
CA ARG A 85 10.00 -6.64 1.78
C ARG A 85 11.48 -6.35 1.95
N ARG A 86 11.99 -5.47 1.11
CA ARG A 86 13.36 -4.94 1.22
C ARG A 86 13.24 -3.44 1.40
N TRP A 87 13.78 -2.94 2.48
CA TRP A 87 13.83 -1.52 2.78
C TRP A 87 15.24 -1.18 3.25
N ALA A 88 15.93 -0.32 2.50
CA ALA A 88 17.35 0.00 2.71
C ALA A 88 18.18 -1.29 2.91
N LEU A 89 18.74 -1.49 4.09
CA LEU A 89 19.56 -2.65 4.45
C LEU A 89 18.75 -3.76 5.16
N ARG A 90 17.45 -3.56 5.38
CA ARG A 90 16.60 -4.53 6.09
C ARG A 90 15.81 -5.37 5.11
N HIS A 91 15.81 -6.68 5.37
CA HIS A 91 14.98 -7.65 4.67
C HIS A 91 13.97 -8.19 5.67
N HIS A 92 12.70 -8.15 5.30
CA HIS A 92 11.63 -8.76 6.07
C HIS A 92 10.83 -9.66 5.13
N SER A 93 10.64 -10.91 5.51
CA SER A 93 9.84 -11.87 4.78
C SER A 93 9.02 -12.69 5.74
N GLY A 94 7.85 -13.12 5.29
CA GLY A 94 6.98 -13.94 6.11
C GLY A 94 5.95 -14.64 5.24
N SER A 95 5.16 -15.48 5.89
CA SER A 95 4.02 -16.15 5.28
C SER A 95 2.93 -16.32 6.34
N ILE A 96 1.69 -16.11 5.93
CA ILE A 96 0.50 -16.37 6.75
C ILE A 96 -0.57 -17.05 5.92
N PRO A 97 -1.34 -17.97 6.50
CA PRO A 97 -2.51 -18.55 5.83
C PRO A 97 -3.62 -17.49 5.68
N PHE A 98 -4.45 -17.62 4.63
CA PHE A 98 -5.59 -16.71 4.41
C PHE A 98 -6.52 -16.64 5.61
N GLY A 99 -6.78 -17.78 6.25
CA GLY A 99 -7.63 -17.84 7.43
C GLY A 99 -7.11 -17.09 8.66
N SER A 100 -5.83 -16.67 8.67
CA SER A 100 -5.27 -15.81 9.72
C SER A 100 -5.46 -14.33 9.43
N ILE A 101 -5.94 -13.95 8.24
CA ILE A 101 -6.20 -12.56 7.89
C ILE A 101 -7.65 -12.25 8.26
N GLN A 102 -7.83 -11.38 9.24
CA GLN A 102 -9.14 -10.96 9.69
C GLN A 102 -9.77 -9.96 8.71
N ARG A 103 -8.98 -8.99 8.22
CA ARG A 103 -9.46 -7.96 7.30
C ARG A 103 -8.34 -7.24 6.57
N VAL A 104 -8.71 -6.65 5.43
CA VAL A 104 -7.85 -5.77 4.62
C VAL A 104 -8.27 -4.33 4.89
N LEU A 105 -7.41 -3.57 5.54
CA LEU A 105 -7.63 -2.16 5.85
C LEU A 105 -7.03 -1.28 4.76
N VAL A 106 -7.72 -0.20 4.44
CA VAL A 106 -7.17 0.90 3.63
C VAL A 106 -7.06 2.11 4.52
N GLU A 107 -5.85 2.39 4.94
CA GLU A 107 -5.55 3.48 5.84
C GLU A 107 -5.32 4.78 5.07
N ARG A 108 -5.72 5.91 5.68
CA ARG A 108 -5.45 7.27 5.21
C ARG A 108 -4.59 7.99 6.25
N PRO A 109 -3.63 8.84 5.85
CA PRO A 109 -2.89 9.66 6.81
C PRO A 109 -3.84 10.65 7.49
N ILE A 110 -3.57 10.93 8.77
CA ILE A 110 -4.26 11.97 9.52
C ILE A 110 -3.65 13.31 9.10
N GLY A 111 -4.47 14.26 8.63
CA GLY A 111 -4.03 15.61 8.25
C GLY A 111 -3.57 15.76 6.80
N ASP A 112 -4.21 15.07 5.88
CA ASP A 112 -3.87 15.14 4.46
C ASP A 112 -4.35 16.43 3.80
N ASP A 113 -3.41 17.23 3.32
CA ASP A 113 -3.61 18.56 2.69
C ASP A 113 -4.08 18.46 1.21
N GLY A 114 -4.91 17.48 0.88
CA GLY A 114 -5.63 17.45 -0.39
C GLY A 114 -5.20 16.39 -1.40
N THR A 115 -4.03 15.74 -1.28
CA THR A 115 -3.71 14.59 -2.14
C THR A 115 -4.13 13.29 -1.44
N PRO A 116 -5.10 12.52 -1.98
CA PRO A 116 -5.53 11.30 -1.35
C PRO A 116 -4.37 10.30 -1.33
N SER A 117 -3.79 10.10 -0.17
CA SER A 117 -2.75 9.10 0.06
C SER A 117 -3.32 7.93 0.84
N ARG A 118 -2.96 6.71 0.47
CA ARG A 118 -3.51 5.50 1.08
C ARG A 118 -2.44 4.43 1.26
N ARG A 119 -2.70 3.52 2.22
CA ARG A 119 -1.88 2.34 2.46
C ARG A 119 -2.78 1.14 2.70
N ILE A 120 -2.42 -0.01 2.14
CA ILE A 120 -3.10 -1.27 2.43
C ILE A 120 -2.37 -1.94 3.59
N THR A 121 -3.14 -2.37 4.59
CA THR A 121 -2.65 -3.11 5.76
C THR A 121 -3.48 -4.36 5.93
N LEU A 122 -2.82 -5.51 6.06
CA LEU A 122 -3.48 -6.77 6.40
C LEU A 122 -3.52 -6.88 7.92
N LYS A 123 -4.72 -6.99 8.48
CA LYS A 123 -4.91 -7.22 9.92
C LYS A 123 -5.17 -8.70 10.16
N THR A 124 -4.38 -9.30 11.05
CA THR A 124 -4.51 -10.71 11.42
C THR A 124 -5.48 -10.91 12.57
N ILE A 125 -5.93 -12.14 12.79
CA ILE A 125 -6.76 -12.53 13.95
C ILE A 125 -6.02 -12.34 15.28
N THR A 126 -4.69 -12.28 15.28
CA THR A 126 -3.85 -11.99 16.45
C THR A 126 -3.63 -10.49 16.66
N ASP A 127 -4.39 -9.64 15.94
CA ASP A 127 -4.29 -8.17 15.97
C ASP A 127 -2.96 -7.61 15.44
N GLU A 128 -2.14 -8.46 14.80
CA GLU A 128 -0.91 -8.03 14.14
C GLU A 128 -1.26 -7.31 12.83
N GLU A 129 -0.62 -6.16 12.61
CA GLU A 129 -0.80 -5.37 11.39
C GLU A 129 0.40 -5.54 10.46
N ILE A 130 0.12 -6.00 9.24
CA ILE A 130 1.13 -6.20 8.20
C ILE A 130 0.87 -5.19 7.08
N PRO A 131 1.49 -3.99 7.14
CA PRO A 131 1.33 -3.00 6.10
C PRO A 131 2.02 -3.47 4.81
N MET A 132 1.36 -3.33 3.65
CA MET A 132 1.93 -3.74 2.37
C MET A 132 3.00 -2.79 1.86
N THR A 133 2.98 -1.53 2.32
CA THR A 133 4.03 -0.52 2.08
C THR A 133 4.41 0.15 3.39
N VAL A 134 5.64 0.67 3.50
CA VAL A 134 6.08 1.40 4.70
C VAL A 134 5.36 2.74 4.80
N GLY A 135 5.21 3.45 3.68
CA GLY A 135 4.56 4.76 3.63
C GLY A 135 3.20 4.75 2.95
N TYR A 136 2.46 5.84 3.16
CA TYR A 136 1.25 6.13 2.38
C TYR A 136 1.61 6.49 0.95
N ARG A 137 0.71 6.19 0.01
CA ARG A 137 0.93 6.42 -1.41
C ARG A 137 -0.16 7.30 -1.99
N PRO A 138 0.21 8.23 -2.90
CA PRO A 138 -0.78 8.94 -3.67
C PRO A 138 -1.69 7.94 -4.40
N ASP A 139 -2.99 8.14 -4.30
CA ASP A 139 -4.02 7.27 -4.88
C ASP A 139 -5.02 8.11 -5.68
N ALA A 140 -4.49 8.96 -6.56
CA ALA A 140 -5.31 9.81 -7.42
C ALA A 140 -6.21 8.99 -8.35
N ASP A 141 -5.73 7.83 -8.79
CA ASP A 141 -6.42 6.97 -9.75
C ASP A 141 -7.27 5.88 -9.07
N GLY A 142 -7.32 5.83 -7.74
CA GLY A 142 -8.02 4.79 -6.98
C GLY A 142 -7.40 3.40 -7.07
N ALA A 143 -6.15 3.30 -7.58
CA ALA A 143 -5.46 2.04 -7.77
C ALA A 143 -5.30 1.23 -6.48
N VAL A 144 -5.05 1.90 -5.35
CA VAL A 144 -4.91 1.26 -4.03
C VAL A 144 -6.25 0.64 -3.60
N LEU A 145 -7.36 1.34 -3.84
CA LEU A 145 -8.71 0.82 -3.55
C LEU A 145 -9.04 -0.39 -4.42
N HIS A 146 -8.71 -0.30 -5.71
CA HIS A 146 -8.92 -1.43 -6.63
C HIS A 146 -8.15 -2.67 -6.18
N ILE A 147 -6.87 -2.52 -5.84
CA ILE A 147 -6.03 -3.62 -5.36
C ILE A 147 -6.58 -4.18 -4.05
N ALA A 148 -6.98 -3.33 -3.10
CA ALA A 148 -7.58 -3.78 -1.85
C ALA A 148 -8.88 -4.56 -2.09
N GLY A 149 -9.72 -4.10 -3.02
CA GLY A 149 -10.94 -4.79 -3.43
C GLY A 149 -10.65 -6.19 -4.00
N ARG A 150 -9.65 -6.30 -4.89
CA ARG A 150 -9.25 -7.61 -5.47
C ARG A 150 -8.71 -8.57 -4.40
N ILE A 151 -7.90 -8.07 -3.47
CA ILE A 151 -7.40 -8.88 -2.35
C ILE A 151 -8.56 -9.34 -1.46
N ARG A 152 -9.52 -8.46 -1.15
CA ARG A 152 -10.71 -8.84 -0.37
C ARG A 152 -11.50 -9.95 -1.06
N VAL A 153 -11.80 -9.80 -2.34
CA VAL A 153 -12.51 -10.84 -3.11
C VAL A 153 -11.77 -12.18 -3.06
N LEU A 154 -10.43 -12.17 -3.14
CA LEU A 154 -9.64 -13.39 -3.05
C LEU A 154 -9.68 -14.03 -1.66
N LEU A 155 -9.67 -13.20 -0.62
CA LEU A 155 -9.72 -13.64 0.77
C LEU A 155 -11.15 -13.99 1.21
N ASP A 156 -12.16 -13.28 0.69
CA ASP A 156 -13.57 -13.41 1.08
C ASP A 156 -14.23 -14.69 0.59
N HIS A 157 -13.65 -15.43 -0.35
CA HIS A 157 -14.14 -16.78 -0.63
C HIS A 157 -14.22 -17.67 0.63
N ASP A 158 -13.60 -17.22 1.74
CA ASP A 158 -13.66 -17.88 3.04
C ASP A 158 -14.31 -17.05 4.16
N ASN A 159 -14.27 -15.72 4.06
CA ASN A 159 -14.79 -14.84 5.11
C ASN A 159 -16.24 -14.40 4.87
N ASP A 160 -16.83 -14.68 3.70
CA ASP A 160 -18.24 -14.42 3.44
C ASP A 160 -19.15 -15.10 4.49
N ALA A 161 -18.70 -16.21 5.07
CA ALA A 161 -19.41 -16.87 6.16
C ALA A 161 -19.40 -16.07 7.48
N THR A 162 -18.43 -15.19 7.71
CA THR A 162 -18.23 -14.53 9.01
C THR A 162 -18.64 -13.04 9.01
N HIS A 163 -18.52 -12.33 7.89
CA HIS A 163 -18.83 -10.89 7.80
C HIS A 163 -20.25 -10.57 7.35
N MET A 164 -20.77 -11.31 6.38
CA MET A 164 -22.16 -11.17 5.94
C MET A 164 -23.19 -11.39 7.05
N PRO A 165 -22.99 -12.30 8.03
CA PRO A 165 -23.95 -12.45 9.10
C PRO A 165 -24.14 -11.19 9.95
N ASN A 166 -23.11 -10.36 10.11
CA ASN A 166 -23.23 -9.12 10.89
C ASN A 166 -24.06 -8.05 10.17
N VAL A 167 -23.84 -7.82 8.87
CA VAL A 167 -24.65 -6.89 8.07
C VAL A 167 -26.08 -7.42 7.96
N ARG A 168 -26.26 -8.69 7.63
CA ARG A 168 -27.60 -9.33 7.57
C ARG A 168 -28.32 -9.33 8.90
N ALA A 169 -27.62 -9.57 10.02
CA ALA A 169 -28.19 -9.48 11.35
C ALA A 169 -28.63 -8.05 11.69
N LEU A 170 -27.89 -7.03 11.28
CA LEU A 170 -28.27 -5.63 11.45
C LEU A 170 -29.49 -5.28 10.58
N ILE A 171 -29.55 -5.77 9.33
CA ILE A 171 -30.71 -5.61 8.46
C ILE A 171 -31.94 -6.28 9.09
N ALA A 172 -31.81 -7.52 9.56
CA ALA A 172 -32.88 -8.26 10.21
C ALA A 172 -33.37 -7.60 11.51
N ALA A 173 -32.45 -6.93 12.24
CA ALA A 173 -32.76 -6.14 13.43
C ALA A 173 -33.32 -4.75 13.13
N GLY A 174 -33.49 -4.37 11.84
CA GLY A 174 -33.96 -3.03 11.44
C GLY A 174 -32.91 -1.91 11.64
N LYS A 175 -31.67 -2.25 11.95
CA LYS A 175 -30.60 -1.30 12.21
C LYS A 175 -29.88 -0.88 10.91
N THR A 176 -30.65 -0.29 9.99
CA THR A 176 -30.20 0.09 8.65
C THR A 176 -29.01 1.04 8.66
N ILE A 177 -29.00 2.01 9.60
CA ILE A 177 -27.91 3.00 9.70
C ILE A 177 -26.60 2.33 10.11
N ASP A 178 -26.65 1.41 11.06
CA ASP A 178 -25.49 0.67 11.52
C ASP A 178 -24.95 -0.27 10.43
N ALA A 179 -25.85 -0.91 9.66
CA ALA A 179 -25.51 -1.73 8.52
C ALA A 179 -24.81 -0.93 7.40
N ILE A 180 -25.31 0.26 7.06
CA ILE A 180 -24.67 1.17 6.08
C ILE A 180 -23.31 1.64 6.61
N ARG A 181 -23.21 1.98 7.89
CA ARG A 181 -21.94 2.38 8.50
C ARG A 181 -20.90 1.26 8.42
N LEU A 182 -21.31 0.04 8.75
CA LEU A 182 -20.46 -1.13 8.68
C LEU A 182 -19.98 -1.39 7.24
N LEU A 183 -20.86 -1.37 6.24
CA LEU A 183 -20.53 -1.49 4.82
C LEU A 183 -19.55 -0.41 4.36
N ARG A 184 -19.71 0.84 4.81
CA ARG A 184 -18.81 1.93 4.48
C ARG A 184 -17.42 1.76 5.12
N GLU A 185 -17.37 1.34 6.37
CA GLU A 185 -16.12 1.12 7.10
C GLU A 185 -15.36 -0.10 6.56
N GLU A 186 -16.06 -1.15 6.20
CA GLU A 186 -15.45 -2.41 5.75
C GLU A 186 -15.13 -2.43 4.26
N GLU A 187 -16.07 -1.99 3.42
CA GLU A 187 -15.89 -2.04 1.95
C GLU A 187 -15.35 -0.73 1.37
N GLY A 188 -15.19 0.32 2.20
CA GLY A 188 -14.72 1.63 1.76
C GLY A 188 -15.66 2.32 0.78
N LEU A 189 -16.94 1.94 0.80
CA LEU A 189 -17.95 2.44 -0.12
C LEU A 189 -18.35 3.90 0.16
N SER A 190 -18.75 4.61 -0.89
CA SER A 190 -19.45 5.87 -0.73
C SER A 190 -20.83 5.63 -0.09
N LEU A 191 -21.44 6.66 0.47
CA LEU A 191 -22.78 6.51 1.07
C LEU A 191 -23.84 6.00 0.08
N PRO A 192 -23.91 6.48 -1.18
CA PRO A 192 -24.82 5.95 -2.19
C PRO A 192 -24.57 4.47 -2.49
N ASP A 193 -23.29 4.07 -2.67
CA ASP A 193 -22.92 2.69 -3.01
C ASP A 193 -23.22 1.73 -1.86
N ALA A 194 -22.94 2.13 -0.62
CA ALA A 194 -23.26 1.35 0.57
C ALA A 194 -24.78 1.15 0.74
N LYS A 195 -25.58 2.17 0.40
CA LYS A 195 -27.03 2.05 0.39
C LYS A 195 -27.51 1.08 -0.69
N HIS A 196 -26.98 1.19 -1.91
CA HIS A 196 -27.32 0.28 -3.01
C HIS A 196 -26.96 -1.16 -2.64
N ARG A 197 -25.77 -1.38 -2.08
CA ARG A 197 -25.33 -2.71 -1.61
C ARG A 197 -26.20 -3.29 -0.50
N LEU A 198 -26.66 -2.43 0.41
CA LEU A 198 -27.59 -2.83 1.45
C LEU A 198 -28.95 -3.27 0.87
N ASP A 199 -29.47 -2.54 -0.13
CA ASP A 199 -30.74 -2.86 -0.78
C ASP A 199 -30.62 -4.21 -1.54
N GLU A 200 -29.50 -4.48 -2.20
CA GLU A 200 -29.21 -5.79 -2.83
C GLU A 200 -29.22 -6.94 -1.81
N LEU A 201 -28.54 -6.74 -0.67
CA LEU A 201 -28.47 -7.74 0.40
C LEU A 201 -29.84 -7.98 1.07
N ALA A 202 -30.68 -6.97 1.14
CA ALA A 202 -32.04 -7.09 1.67
C ALA A 202 -32.99 -7.84 0.72
N GLN A 203 -32.74 -7.78 -0.61
CA GLN A 203 -33.54 -8.45 -1.63
C GLN A 203 -33.12 -9.90 -1.88
N SER A 204 -31.90 -10.29 -1.49
CA SER A 204 -31.35 -11.64 -1.69
C SER A 204 -31.82 -12.67 -0.65
N LYS A 205 -33.08 -12.57 -0.21
CA LYS A 205 -33.72 -13.51 0.70
C LYS A 205 -34.26 -14.75 0.00
#